data_e4943ba7e269db50c006c9c31b579719
#
_entry.id   e4943ba7e269db50c006c9c31b579719
#
_cell.length_a   1.000
_cell.length_b   1.000
_cell.length_c   1.000
_cell.angle_alpha   90.00
_cell.angle_beta   90.00
_cell.angle_gamma   90.00
#
_symmetry.space_group_name_H-M   'P 1'
#
loop_
_entity.id
_entity.type
_entity.pdbx_description
1 polymer ?
#
loop_
_entity_poly.entity_id
_entity_poly.type
_entity_poly.pdbx_seq_one_letter_code
_entity_poly.pdbx_strand_id
1 'polypeptide(L)'
;MCECADTPAKERYAQSQRREVDRVLTRAFRMNPYDILDLTQDADEKTIQKSYRKKSLLIHPDKMTEDQARAEEAFDLLKKSLDHLLDENRRKALDETVTSARCLALRELGLPMTLTNEEIELEKVPGSRLDQIAPSFEDRIKIYVKDIVLDEELKKRKYVCVHSQKSDSA
;
A
#
# COMPACT_ATOMS: atom_id res chain seq x y z
N MET A 1 22.84 -39.41 -9.09
CA MET A 1 23.62 -38.60 -8.11
C MET A 1 24.00 -37.29 -8.79
N CYS A 2 23.19 -36.26 -8.63
CA CYS A 2 23.57 -34.87 -8.93
C CYS A 2 22.52 -33.96 -8.26
N GLU A 3 22.68 -33.72 -6.97
CA GLU A 3 21.80 -32.81 -6.17
C GLU A 3 22.43 -31.41 -5.97
N CYS A 4 23.30 -30.93 -6.84
CA CYS A 4 24.10 -29.74 -6.55
C CYS A 4 23.77 -28.49 -7.37
N ALA A 5 22.70 -28.45 -8.19
CA ALA A 5 22.41 -27.30 -9.07
C ALA A 5 21.25 -26.40 -8.60
N ASP A 6 20.41 -26.81 -7.63
CA ASP A 6 19.19 -26.09 -7.27
C ASP A 6 19.26 -25.18 -6.03
N THR A 7 20.30 -25.33 -5.20
CA THR A 7 20.42 -24.63 -3.91
C THR A 7 20.36 -23.11 -4.04
N PRO A 8 21.15 -22.43 -4.90
CA PRO A 8 21.15 -20.96 -4.94
C PRO A 8 19.88 -20.34 -5.54
N ALA A 9 19.15 -21.06 -6.39
CA ALA A 9 17.88 -20.59 -6.95
C ALA A 9 16.76 -20.73 -5.92
N LYS A 10 16.71 -21.84 -5.19
CA LYS A 10 15.74 -22.10 -4.14
C LYS A 10 15.90 -21.14 -2.97
N GLU A 11 17.13 -20.85 -2.56
CA GLU A 11 17.41 -19.87 -1.50
C GLU A 11 17.01 -18.44 -1.90
N ARG A 12 17.30 -18.03 -3.15
CA ARG A 12 16.86 -16.72 -3.68
C ARG A 12 15.35 -16.61 -3.71
N TYR A 13 14.64 -17.68 -4.06
CA TYR A 13 13.19 -17.70 -4.05
C TYR A 13 12.65 -17.58 -2.61
N ALA A 14 13.15 -18.37 -1.67
CA ALA A 14 12.77 -18.29 -0.26
C ALA A 14 13.06 -16.90 0.33
N GLN A 15 14.18 -16.30 -0.02
CA GLN A 15 14.50 -14.93 0.41
C GLN A 15 13.52 -13.89 -0.18
N SER A 16 13.10 -14.05 -1.44
CA SER A 16 12.10 -13.21 -2.07
C SER A 16 10.75 -13.31 -1.36
N GLN A 17 10.34 -14.52 -0.98
CA GLN A 17 9.12 -14.76 -0.21
C GLN A 17 9.16 -14.05 1.15
N ARG A 18 10.21 -14.23 1.93
CA ARG A 18 10.39 -13.56 3.23
C ARG A 18 10.36 -12.04 3.10
N ARG A 19 11.05 -11.49 2.11
CA ARG A 19 11.06 -10.03 1.85
C ARG A 19 9.67 -9.49 1.51
N GLU A 20 8.88 -10.23 0.74
CA GLU A 20 7.52 -9.80 0.39
C GLU A 20 6.58 -9.89 1.61
N VAL A 21 6.66 -10.94 2.41
CA VAL A 21 5.92 -11.05 3.68
C VAL A 21 6.29 -9.89 4.61
N ASP A 22 7.58 -9.62 4.79
CA ASP A 22 8.05 -8.49 5.61
C ASP A 22 7.55 -7.15 5.07
N ARG A 23 7.56 -6.96 3.74
CA ARG A 23 7.04 -5.75 3.11
C ARG A 23 5.56 -5.55 3.44
N VAL A 24 4.73 -6.57 3.24
CA VAL A 24 3.29 -6.50 3.47
C VAL A 24 2.96 -6.27 4.94
N LEU A 25 3.66 -6.94 5.87
CA LEU A 25 3.34 -6.88 7.30
C LEU A 25 3.91 -5.68 8.02
N THR A 26 5.07 -5.17 7.58
CA THR A 26 5.82 -4.16 8.34
C THR A 26 5.98 -2.83 7.62
N ARG A 27 6.15 -2.83 6.31
CA ARG A 27 6.45 -1.62 5.54
C ARG A 27 5.22 -1.01 4.91
N ALA A 28 4.33 -1.84 4.34
CA ALA A 28 3.10 -1.36 3.74
C ALA A 28 2.13 -0.86 4.80
N PHE A 29 1.44 0.23 4.51
CA PHE A 29 0.41 0.75 5.41
C PHE A 29 -0.86 -0.10 5.29
N ARG A 30 -1.23 -0.81 6.37
CA ARG A 30 -2.33 -1.80 6.38
C ARG A 30 -3.69 -1.27 5.91
N MET A 31 -3.92 0.03 6.03
CA MET A 31 -5.17 0.67 5.61
C MET A 31 -5.10 1.26 4.19
N ASN A 32 -3.98 1.09 3.49
CA ASN A 32 -3.84 1.48 2.10
C ASN A 32 -3.68 0.26 1.19
N PRO A 33 -4.76 -0.22 0.55
CA PRO A 33 -4.73 -1.34 -0.37
C PRO A 33 -3.75 -1.19 -1.54
N TYR A 34 -3.55 0.02 -2.05
CA TYR A 34 -2.58 0.27 -3.11
C TYR A 34 -1.14 0.00 -2.65
N ASP A 35 -0.80 0.39 -1.42
CA ASP A 35 0.53 0.14 -0.87
C ASP A 35 0.77 -1.35 -0.57
N ILE A 36 -0.27 -2.07 -0.12
CA ILE A 36 -0.20 -3.51 0.12
C ILE A 36 0.03 -4.28 -1.20
N LEU A 37 -0.72 -3.93 -2.26
CA LEU A 37 -0.59 -4.56 -3.58
C LEU A 37 0.56 -3.98 -4.42
N ASP A 38 1.27 -2.95 -3.90
CA ASP A 38 2.35 -2.26 -4.61
C ASP A 38 1.89 -1.73 -5.97
N LEU A 39 0.84 -0.93 -5.93
CA LEU A 39 0.17 -0.36 -7.09
C LEU A 39 0.03 1.15 -6.94
N THR A 40 -0.14 1.82 -8.06
CA THR A 40 -0.53 3.23 -8.16
C THR A 40 -2.05 3.37 -8.27
N GLN A 41 -2.58 4.57 -8.01
CA GLN A 41 -4.00 4.89 -8.11
C GLN A 41 -4.56 4.63 -9.51
N ASP A 42 -3.74 4.79 -10.55
CA ASP A 42 -4.13 4.65 -11.97
C ASP A 42 -4.27 3.19 -12.42
N ALA A 43 -4.02 2.22 -11.52
CA ALA A 43 -4.08 0.80 -11.86
C ALA A 43 -5.50 0.38 -12.26
N ASP A 44 -5.62 -0.23 -13.44
CA ASP A 44 -6.87 -0.85 -13.88
C ASP A 44 -7.16 -2.16 -13.15
N GLU A 45 -8.39 -2.63 -13.23
CA GLU A 45 -8.82 -3.87 -12.55
C GLU A 45 -7.96 -5.07 -12.92
N LYS A 46 -7.55 -5.17 -14.20
CA LYS A 46 -6.69 -6.27 -14.68
C LYS A 46 -5.32 -6.22 -14.02
N THR A 47 -4.76 -5.04 -13.86
CA THR A 47 -3.47 -4.83 -13.17
C THR A 47 -3.57 -5.16 -11.69
N ILE A 48 -4.66 -4.77 -11.03
CA ILE A 48 -4.94 -5.12 -9.63
C ILE A 48 -5.00 -6.64 -9.46
N GLN A 49 -5.78 -7.33 -10.27
CA GLN A 49 -5.89 -8.79 -10.23
C GLN A 49 -4.56 -9.49 -10.55
N LYS A 50 -3.79 -8.96 -11.51
CA LYS A 50 -2.47 -9.50 -11.89
C LYS A 50 -1.46 -9.36 -10.75
N SER A 51 -1.40 -8.19 -10.10
CA SER A 51 -0.53 -7.96 -8.95
C SER A 51 -0.89 -8.88 -7.80
N TYR A 52 -2.19 -8.98 -7.46
CA TYR A 52 -2.66 -9.91 -6.44
C TYR A 52 -2.24 -11.35 -6.74
N ARG A 53 -2.50 -11.86 -7.95
CA ARG A 53 -2.11 -13.23 -8.34
C ARG A 53 -0.62 -13.46 -8.20
N LYS A 54 0.21 -12.52 -8.67
CA LYS A 54 1.66 -12.62 -8.55
C LYS A 54 2.11 -12.70 -7.09
N LYS A 55 1.59 -11.82 -6.24
CA LYS A 55 1.96 -11.74 -4.83
C LYS A 55 1.42 -12.93 -4.03
N SER A 56 0.16 -13.31 -4.22
CA SER A 56 -0.45 -14.45 -3.54
C SER A 56 0.23 -15.79 -3.85
N LEU A 57 0.68 -15.99 -5.08
CA LEU A 57 1.47 -17.17 -5.45
C LEU A 57 2.86 -17.18 -4.81
N LEU A 58 3.45 -15.99 -4.60
CA LEU A 58 4.76 -15.85 -3.97
C LEU A 58 4.71 -16.16 -2.48
N ILE A 59 3.72 -15.61 -1.77
CA ILE A 59 3.60 -15.73 -0.29
C ILE A 59 2.57 -16.77 0.17
N HIS A 60 2.24 -17.74 -0.70
CA HIS A 60 1.27 -18.77 -0.34
C HIS A 60 1.73 -19.56 0.88
N PRO A 61 0.91 -19.69 1.96
CA PRO A 61 1.32 -20.31 3.22
C PRO A 61 1.76 -21.78 3.06
N ASP A 62 1.17 -22.50 2.10
CA ASP A 62 1.56 -23.88 1.77
C ASP A 62 3.03 -24.00 1.27
N LYS A 63 3.59 -22.93 0.74
CA LYS A 63 4.97 -22.88 0.27
C LYS A 63 5.96 -22.31 1.30
N MET A 64 5.48 -21.76 2.39
CA MET A 64 6.27 -21.12 3.45
C MET A 64 6.18 -21.89 4.76
N THR A 65 6.86 -23.04 4.82
CA THR A 65 6.80 -23.95 5.98
C THR A 65 7.45 -23.38 7.25
N GLU A 66 8.42 -22.45 7.11
CA GLU A 66 9.15 -21.89 8.26
C GLU A 66 8.42 -20.75 8.96
N ASP A 67 7.60 -19.95 8.21
CA ASP A 67 6.90 -18.77 8.70
C ASP A 67 5.42 -18.76 8.28
N GLN A 68 4.76 -19.91 8.40
CA GLN A 68 3.40 -20.12 7.90
C GLN A 68 2.40 -19.09 8.47
N ALA A 69 2.43 -18.83 9.78
CA ALA A 69 1.50 -17.88 10.42
C ALA A 69 1.64 -16.46 9.87
N ARG A 70 2.87 -16.01 9.63
CA ARG A 70 3.10 -14.69 9.03
C ARG A 70 2.69 -14.66 7.56
N ALA A 71 2.90 -15.76 6.83
CA ALA A 71 2.45 -15.87 5.44
C ALA A 71 0.91 -15.84 5.36
N GLU A 72 0.20 -16.49 6.27
CA GLU A 72 -1.26 -16.45 6.38
C GLU A 72 -1.76 -15.02 6.64
N GLU A 73 -1.17 -14.31 7.62
CA GLU A 73 -1.54 -12.91 7.91
C GLU A 73 -1.32 -12.00 6.67
N ALA A 74 -0.17 -12.14 6.01
CA ALA A 74 0.14 -11.37 4.81
C ALA A 74 -0.81 -11.71 3.65
N PHE A 75 -1.15 -12.98 3.47
CA PHE A 75 -2.09 -13.44 2.45
C PHE A 75 -3.49 -12.89 2.69
N ASP A 76 -3.97 -12.87 3.93
CA ASP A 76 -5.25 -12.27 4.31
C ASP A 76 -5.28 -10.76 4.03
N LEU A 77 -4.19 -10.05 4.28
CA LEU A 77 -4.08 -8.63 3.95
C LEU A 77 -4.15 -8.39 2.44
N LEU A 78 -3.47 -9.22 1.62
CA LEU A 78 -3.55 -9.14 0.17
C LEU A 78 -4.98 -9.37 -0.32
N LYS A 79 -5.69 -10.37 0.23
CA LYS A 79 -7.07 -10.67 -0.13
C LYS A 79 -8.01 -9.52 0.21
N LYS A 80 -7.94 -9.01 1.45
CA LYS A 80 -8.73 -7.85 1.89
C LYS A 80 -8.47 -6.62 1.03
N SER A 81 -7.23 -6.43 0.59
CA SER A 81 -6.84 -5.31 -0.30
C SER A 81 -7.43 -5.47 -1.69
N LEU A 82 -7.45 -6.69 -2.23
CA LEU A 82 -8.11 -6.97 -3.50
C LEU A 82 -9.61 -6.68 -3.41
N ASP A 83 -10.29 -7.23 -2.40
CA ASP A 83 -11.74 -7.04 -2.20
C ASP A 83 -12.09 -5.56 -2.02
N HIS A 84 -11.21 -4.78 -1.37
CA HIS A 84 -11.39 -3.33 -1.20
C HIS A 84 -11.28 -2.58 -2.53
N LEU A 85 -10.32 -2.93 -3.39
CA LEU A 85 -10.10 -2.24 -4.66
C LEU A 85 -11.08 -2.67 -5.77
N LEU A 86 -11.71 -3.84 -5.63
CA LEU A 86 -12.77 -4.30 -6.54
C LEU A 86 -14.15 -3.70 -6.17
N ASP A 87 -14.33 -3.23 -4.94
CA ASP A 87 -15.53 -2.49 -4.53
C ASP A 87 -15.41 -1.04 -5.01
N GLU A 88 -16.25 -0.65 -5.97
CA GLU A 88 -16.20 0.66 -6.62
C GLU A 88 -16.35 1.83 -5.62
N ASN A 89 -17.24 1.69 -4.62
CA ASN A 89 -17.47 2.73 -3.64
C ASN A 89 -16.27 2.91 -2.70
N ARG A 90 -15.71 1.80 -2.23
CA ARG A 90 -14.53 1.81 -1.35
C ARG A 90 -13.30 2.32 -2.09
N ARG A 91 -13.13 1.89 -3.33
CA ARG A 91 -12.06 2.36 -4.19
C ARG A 91 -12.15 3.86 -4.42
N LYS A 92 -13.32 4.38 -4.76
CA LYS A 92 -13.55 5.81 -4.97
C LYS A 92 -13.22 6.64 -3.73
N ALA A 93 -13.65 6.22 -2.55
CA ALA A 93 -13.32 6.92 -1.30
C ALA A 93 -11.80 6.94 -1.03
N LEU A 94 -11.11 5.83 -1.32
CA LEU A 94 -9.65 5.77 -1.21
C LEU A 94 -8.97 6.68 -2.24
N ASP A 95 -9.46 6.70 -3.48
CA ASP A 95 -8.93 7.54 -4.56
C ASP A 95 -9.06 9.03 -4.23
N GLU A 96 -10.16 9.45 -3.62
CA GLU A 96 -10.35 10.81 -3.10
C GLU A 96 -9.31 11.16 -2.02
N THR A 97 -9.02 10.20 -1.12
CA THR A 97 -7.99 10.35 -0.09
C THR A 97 -6.59 10.46 -0.70
N VAL A 98 -6.26 9.60 -1.66
CA VAL A 98 -4.95 9.65 -2.36
C VAL A 98 -4.79 10.95 -3.14
N THR A 99 -5.85 11.41 -3.80
CA THR A 99 -5.85 12.70 -4.51
C THR A 99 -5.63 13.87 -3.56
N SER A 100 -6.27 13.86 -2.40
CA SER A 100 -6.07 14.88 -1.36
C SER A 100 -4.63 14.87 -0.84
N ALA A 101 -4.07 13.69 -0.58
CA ALA A 101 -2.69 13.52 -0.16
C ALA A 101 -1.69 14.03 -1.21
N ARG A 102 -1.96 13.75 -2.49
CA ARG A 102 -1.17 14.27 -3.61
C ARG A 102 -1.18 15.80 -3.67
N CYS A 103 -2.35 16.42 -3.53
CA CYS A 103 -2.47 17.87 -3.49
C CYS A 103 -1.66 18.49 -2.33
N LEU A 104 -1.66 17.84 -1.16
CA LEU A 104 -0.85 18.27 -0.02
C LEU A 104 0.65 18.17 -0.32
N ALA A 105 1.10 17.07 -0.91
CA ALA A 105 2.50 16.88 -1.30
C ALA A 105 2.96 17.92 -2.33
N LEU A 106 2.17 18.19 -3.37
CA LEU A 106 2.45 19.22 -4.37
C LEU A 106 2.54 20.61 -3.74
N ARG A 107 1.60 20.95 -2.84
CA ARG A 107 1.59 22.24 -2.14
C ARG A 107 2.83 22.42 -1.26
N GLU A 108 3.27 21.39 -0.55
CA GLU A 108 4.49 21.43 0.27
C GLU A 108 5.72 21.72 -0.60
N LEU A 109 5.76 21.16 -1.82
CA LEU A 109 6.83 21.37 -2.77
C LEU A 109 6.75 22.69 -3.53
N GLY A 110 5.67 23.47 -3.32
CA GLY A 110 5.43 24.71 -4.07
C GLY A 110 5.12 24.49 -5.54
N LEU A 111 4.61 23.30 -5.89
CA LEU A 111 4.24 22.93 -7.25
C LEU A 111 2.74 23.13 -7.49
N PRO A 112 2.32 23.40 -8.75
CA PRO A 112 0.92 23.53 -9.10
C PRO A 112 0.15 22.25 -8.77
N MET A 113 -1.03 22.35 -8.14
CA MET A 113 -1.88 21.20 -7.81
C MET A 113 -2.50 20.49 -9.03
N THR A 114 -2.40 21.13 -10.20
CA THR A 114 -2.90 20.60 -11.48
C THR A 114 -1.89 19.75 -12.24
N LEU A 115 -0.65 19.62 -11.74
CA LEU A 115 0.38 18.79 -12.37
C LEU A 115 -0.09 17.36 -12.54
N THR A 116 0.01 16.84 -13.76
CA THR A 116 -0.30 15.45 -14.09
C THR A 116 0.83 14.50 -13.68
N ASN A 117 0.58 13.20 -13.66
CA ASN A 117 1.62 12.21 -13.39
C ASN A 117 2.74 12.24 -14.44
N GLU A 118 2.38 12.47 -15.70
CA GLU A 118 3.32 12.57 -16.82
C GLU A 118 4.25 13.79 -16.67
N GLU A 119 3.71 14.93 -16.27
CA GLU A 119 4.49 16.14 -16.01
C GLU A 119 5.41 15.97 -14.81
N ILE A 120 4.97 15.26 -13.76
CA ILE A 120 5.81 14.94 -12.60
C ILE A 120 6.96 14.00 -12.99
N GLU A 121 6.71 13.01 -13.84
CA GLU A 121 7.79 12.15 -14.35
C GLU A 121 8.80 12.92 -15.20
N LEU A 122 8.35 13.90 -15.99
CA LEU A 122 9.24 14.81 -16.72
C LEU A 122 10.07 15.71 -15.80
N GLU A 123 9.55 16.05 -14.64
CA GLU A 123 10.26 16.84 -13.62
C GLU A 123 11.22 15.99 -12.76
N LYS A 124 11.19 14.67 -12.84
CA LYS A 124 12.14 13.76 -12.19
C LYS A 124 13.50 13.66 -12.90
N VAL A 125 13.85 14.64 -13.74
CA VAL A 125 15.16 14.67 -14.39
C VAL A 125 16.28 14.74 -13.34
N PRO A 126 17.39 14.01 -13.51
CA PRO A 126 18.54 14.07 -12.61
C PRO A 126 18.99 15.51 -12.32
N GLY A 127 18.99 15.91 -11.05
CA GLY A 127 19.30 17.28 -10.62
C GLY A 127 18.10 18.23 -10.50
N SER A 128 16.89 17.77 -10.78
CA SER A 128 15.66 18.55 -10.56
C SER A 128 15.32 18.69 -9.06
N ARG A 129 14.36 19.57 -8.76
CA ARG A 129 13.84 19.71 -7.38
C ARG A 129 13.27 18.40 -6.85
N LEU A 130 12.62 17.58 -7.68
CA LEU A 130 11.98 16.34 -7.27
C LEU A 130 12.99 15.20 -7.03
N ASP A 131 14.11 15.19 -7.76
CA ASP A 131 15.15 14.17 -7.62
C ASP A 131 15.96 14.33 -6.31
N GLN A 132 16.13 15.57 -5.84
CA GLN A 132 16.93 15.88 -4.64
C GLN A 132 16.15 15.85 -3.32
N ILE A 133 14.83 15.63 -3.36
CA ILE A 133 13.98 15.71 -2.18
C ILE A 133 13.84 14.33 -1.54
N ALA A 134 14.29 14.21 -0.30
CA ALA A 134 14.02 13.06 0.55
C ALA A 134 12.94 13.43 1.59
N PRO A 135 11.90 12.61 1.81
CA PRO A 135 11.53 11.40 1.08
C PRO A 135 11.02 11.70 -0.35
N SER A 136 11.00 10.69 -1.22
CA SER A 136 10.53 10.82 -2.60
C SER A 136 9.08 11.36 -2.66
N PHE A 137 8.68 11.92 -3.81
CA PHE A 137 7.31 12.41 -3.99
C PHE A 137 6.26 11.33 -3.71
N GLU A 138 6.50 10.11 -4.14
CA GLU A 138 5.62 8.95 -3.88
C GLU A 138 5.57 8.59 -2.39
N ASP A 139 6.71 8.61 -1.71
CA ASP A 139 6.74 8.36 -0.27
C ASP A 139 6.03 9.46 0.53
N ARG A 140 6.08 10.71 0.08
CA ARG A 140 5.31 11.82 0.67
C ARG A 140 3.82 11.60 0.53
N ILE A 141 3.36 11.17 -0.65
CA ILE A 141 1.93 10.82 -0.85
C ILE A 141 1.54 9.72 0.14
N LYS A 142 2.35 8.66 0.28
CA LYS A 142 2.07 7.58 1.24
C LYS A 142 2.00 8.08 2.69
N ILE A 143 2.88 9.01 3.08
CA ILE A 143 2.87 9.63 4.40
C ILE A 143 1.55 10.40 4.60
N TYR A 144 1.16 11.28 3.66
CA TYR A 144 -0.07 12.03 3.76
C TYR A 144 -1.34 11.15 3.73
N VAL A 145 -1.37 10.10 2.91
CA VAL A 145 -2.47 9.12 2.93
C VAL A 145 -2.59 8.50 4.31
N LYS A 146 -1.47 8.11 4.92
CA LYS A 146 -1.46 7.56 6.27
C LYS A 146 -2.00 8.55 7.30
N ASP A 147 -1.58 9.80 7.25
CA ASP A 147 -2.00 10.84 8.19
C ASP A 147 -3.50 11.14 8.05
N ILE A 148 -4.02 11.27 6.81
CA ILE A 148 -5.45 11.51 6.55
C ILE A 148 -6.29 10.33 7.07
N VAL A 149 -5.94 9.10 6.73
CA VAL A 149 -6.67 7.90 7.13
C VAL A 149 -6.67 7.73 8.64
N LEU A 150 -5.54 7.96 9.30
CA LEU A 150 -5.45 7.88 10.77
C LEU A 150 -6.28 8.97 11.46
N ASP A 151 -6.29 10.19 10.93
CA ASP A 151 -7.10 11.28 11.45
C ASP A 151 -8.61 11.01 11.33
N GLU A 152 -9.03 10.47 10.19
CA GLU A 152 -10.42 10.03 9.97
C GLU A 152 -10.83 8.92 10.95
N GLU A 153 -10.00 7.92 11.15
CA GLU A 153 -10.27 6.84 12.10
C GLU A 153 -10.32 7.34 13.54
N LEU A 154 -9.47 8.28 13.92
CA LEU A 154 -9.52 8.92 15.23
C LEU A 154 -10.79 9.75 15.42
N LYS A 155 -11.26 10.46 14.39
CA LYS A 155 -12.53 11.19 14.42
C LYS A 155 -13.71 10.25 14.60
N LYS A 156 -13.76 9.15 13.85
CA LYS A 156 -14.81 8.12 13.98
C LYS A 156 -14.85 7.55 15.41
N ARG A 157 -13.70 7.19 15.99
CA ARG A 157 -13.62 6.65 17.36
C ARG A 157 -14.09 7.65 18.41
N LYS A 158 -13.70 8.92 18.29
CA LYS A 158 -14.19 9.98 19.19
C LYS A 158 -15.70 10.14 19.10
N TYR A 159 -16.26 10.11 17.89
CA TYR A 159 -17.71 10.21 17.67
C TYR A 159 -18.47 9.07 18.34
N VAL A 160 -18.02 7.83 18.18
CA VAL A 160 -18.62 6.64 18.79
C VAL A 160 -18.57 6.74 20.33
N CYS A 161 -17.45 7.14 20.90
CA CYS A 161 -17.28 7.27 22.35
C CYS A 161 -18.24 8.30 22.97
N VAL A 162 -18.45 9.44 22.32
CA VAL A 162 -19.37 10.49 22.77
C VAL A 162 -20.84 10.05 22.70
N HIS A 163 -21.21 9.24 21.70
CA HIS A 163 -22.60 8.78 21.52
C HIS A 163 -22.94 7.58 22.39
N SER A 164 -21.98 6.70 22.70
CA SER A 164 -22.19 5.59 23.65
C SER A 164 -22.46 6.08 25.07
N GLN A 165 -21.85 7.18 25.50
CA GLN A 165 -22.09 7.75 26.83
C GLN A 165 -23.46 8.44 26.99
N LYS A 166 -24.13 8.77 25.88
CA LYS A 166 -25.47 9.36 25.91
C LYS A 166 -26.61 8.35 26.01
N SER A 167 -26.38 7.10 25.63
CA SER A 167 -27.37 6.02 25.70
C SER A 167 -27.50 5.40 27.08
N ASP A 168 -26.51 5.56 27.97
CA ASP A 168 -26.52 5.01 29.32
C ASP A 168 -27.11 5.99 30.36
N SER A 169 -27.61 7.15 29.93
CA SER A 169 -28.13 8.21 30.80
C SER A 169 -29.64 8.50 30.57
N ALA A 170 -30.39 7.54 29.96
CA ALA A 170 -31.83 7.67 29.73
C ALA A 170 -32.63 6.59 30.46
#